data_896f96851451919f3e5906fcb6eff15d
#
_entry.id   896f96851451919f3e5906fcb6eff15d
#
_cell.length_a   1.000
_cell.length_b   1.000
_cell.length_c   1.000
_cell.angle_alpha   90.00
_cell.angle_beta   90.00
_cell.angle_gamma   90.00
#
_symmetry.space_group_name_H-M   'P 1'
#
loop_
_entity.id
_entity.type
_entity.pdbx_description
1 polymer ?
#
loop_
_entity_poly.entity_id
_entity_poly.type
_entity_poly.pdbx_seq_one_letter_code
_entity_poly.pdbx_strand_id
1 'polypeptide(L)'
;STSMRDIDERTNLAANSMFELLLFRLGEAPGTTRRELFGINVFKVREILVMPEITSMVNMPPTVMGVANIRGQMITVINLPKVVGCNPTKGLGILLVTEFARTTQAFAVEEVNEIVRLEWKHVLSAENSGGGLVTSIARLDGNAENTRLAQVLDVEQILRDVMPDQHASEVDANQVGRVQIPPGTVVLAADDSAVARMMIEQGLKAMGVPYVMTKTGKEAWDELEAMGARAKAEGKTIRDKVALVLTDLEMPVMDGFTLTRNIKQDGRYKNLPVIIHSSLTGTTNEGHVKSVGADAYIAKFDAEELSATIRQVLGRG
;
A
#
# COMPACT_ATOMS: atom_id res chain seq x y z
N SER A 1 -24.26 -19.77 2.64
CA SER A 1 -24.32 -18.95 1.42
C SER A 1 -24.21 -17.48 1.80
N THR A 2 -23.18 -16.84 1.31
CA THR A 2 -23.02 -15.38 1.47
C THR A 2 -24.13 -14.71 0.66
N SER A 3 -25.04 -14.01 1.33
CA SER A 3 -26.11 -13.33 0.62
C SER A 3 -25.56 -12.16 -0.21
N MET A 4 -26.26 -11.78 -1.30
CA MET A 4 -25.95 -10.58 -2.07
C MET A 4 -25.84 -9.34 -1.16
N ARG A 5 -26.66 -9.33 -0.10
CA ARG A 5 -26.66 -8.27 0.90
C ARG A 5 -25.36 -8.21 1.70
N ASP A 6 -24.80 -9.38 2.07
CA ASP A 6 -23.52 -9.45 2.77
C ASP A 6 -22.35 -9.00 1.87
N ILE A 7 -22.43 -9.30 0.57
CA ILE A 7 -21.47 -8.85 -0.42
C ILE A 7 -21.58 -7.32 -0.59
N ASP A 8 -22.79 -6.79 -0.69
CA ASP A 8 -23.04 -5.35 -0.80
C ASP A 8 -22.59 -4.60 0.46
N GLU A 9 -22.87 -5.15 1.65
CA GLU A 9 -22.43 -4.55 2.91
C GLU A 9 -20.89 -4.56 3.04
N ARG A 10 -20.24 -5.64 2.67
CA ARG A 10 -18.75 -5.72 2.66
C ARG A 10 -18.15 -4.77 1.63
N THR A 11 -18.75 -4.70 0.45
CA THR A 11 -18.32 -3.77 -0.60
C THR A 11 -18.55 -2.33 -0.18
N ASN A 12 -19.67 -2.03 0.47
CA ASN A 12 -19.95 -0.70 1.00
C ASN A 12 -19.01 -0.33 2.14
N LEU A 13 -18.61 -1.28 2.98
CA LEU A 13 -17.63 -1.03 4.03
C LEU A 13 -16.26 -0.70 3.45
N ALA A 14 -15.81 -1.44 2.45
CA ALA A 14 -14.57 -1.13 1.73
C ALA A 14 -14.70 0.19 0.96
N ALA A 15 -15.83 0.41 0.31
CA ALA A 15 -16.11 1.62 -0.48
C ALA A 15 -16.40 2.85 0.38
N ASN A 16 -16.75 2.68 1.66
CA ASN A 16 -16.87 3.77 2.63
C ASN A 16 -15.54 4.15 3.28
N SER A 17 -14.44 3.66 2.72
CA SER A 17 -13.10 4.10 3.10
C SER A 17 -12.77 3.84 4.56
N MET A 18 -12.96 2.60 4.98
CA MET A 18 -12.55 2.14 6.30
C MET A 18 -11.15 1.55 6.25
N PHE A 19 -10.37 1.85 7.27
CA PHE A 19 -9.00 1.42 7.43
C PHE A 19 -8.83 0.69 8.75
N GLU A 20 -8.33 -0.55 8.72
CA GLU A 20 -8.08 -1.34 9.93
C GLU A 20 -6.59 -1.33 10.27
N LEU A 21 -6.28 -0.81 11.43
CA LEU A 21 -4.92 -0.53 11.88
C LEU A 21 -4.61 -1.35 13.13
N LEU A 22 -3.54 -2.15 13.08
CA LEU A 22 -2.99 -2.77 14.27
C LEU A 22 -2.07 -1.78 14.97
N LEU A 23 -2.37 -1.46 16.23
CA LEU A 23 -1.60 -0.53 17.04
C LEU A 23 -0.61 -1.27 17.92
N PHE A 24 0.60 -0.74 17.99
CA PHE A 24 1.68 -1.28 18.82
C PHE A 24 2.61 -0.19 19.30
N ARG A 25 3.45 -0.56 20.25
CA ARG A 25 4.48 0.34 20.80
C ARG A 25 5.85 -0.25 20.57
N LEU A 26 6.83 0.63 20.40
CA LEU A 26 8.21 0.29 20.10
C LEU A 26 9.18 0.70 21.20
N GLY A 27 8.67 1.21 22.31
CA GLY A 27 9.46 1.70 23.42
C GLY A 27 9.50 3.22 23.52
N GLU A 28 10.42 3.71 24.31
CA GLU A 28 10.55 5.14 24.56
C GLU A 28 11.11 5.86 23.34
N ALA A 29 10.51 7.00 22.99
CA ALA A 29 11.03 7.88 21.93
C ALA A 29 12.37 8.50 22.38
N PRO A 30 13.25 8.87 21.42
CA PRO A 30 14.56 9.44 21.76
C PRO A 30 14.46 10.66 22.66
N GLY A 31 15.21 10.64 23.76
CA GLY A 31 15.28 11.75 24.69
C GLY A 31 14.05 11.96 25.59
N THR A 32 13.11 11.03 25.59
CA THR A 32 11.89 11.10 26.39
C THR A 32 11.56 9.77 27.03
N THR A 33 10.57 9.77 27.94
CA THR A 33 9.96 8.55 28.49
C THR A 33 8.65 8.19 27.79
N ARG A 34 8.25 8.95 26.77
CA ARG A 34 6.99 8.73 26.07
C ARG A 34 7.08 7.54 25.12
N ARG A 35 6.05 6.72 25.16
CA ARG A 35 5.84 5.59 24.27
C ARG A 35 4.76 5.94 23.25
N GLU A 36 5.18 6.31 22.05
CA GLU A 36 4.26 6.66 20.98
C GLU A 36 3.56 5.41 20.43
N LEU A 37 2.39 5.60 19.84
CA LEU A 37 1.67 4.56 19.12
C LEU A 37 2.11 4.54 17.66
N PHE A 38 2.36 3.34 17.20
CA PHE A 38 2.61 3.05 15.78
C PHE A 38 1.53 2.13 15.27
N GLY A 39 1.39 2.06 13.97
CA GLY A 39 0.40 1.18 13.37
C GLY A 39 0.85 0.67 12.02
N ILE A 40 0.29 -0.49 11.68
CA ILE A 40 0.36 -1.04 10.33
C ILE A 40 -1.02 -1.57 9.95
N ASN A 41 -1.27 -1.65 8.66
CA ASN A 41 -2.50 -2.25 8.16
C ASN A 41 -2.60 -3.70 8.66
N VAL A 42 -3.71 -4.01 9.33
CA VAL A 42 -3.92 -5.33 9.94
C VAL A 42 -3.87 -6.46 8.88
N PHE A 43 -4.24 -6.19 7.64
CA PHE A 43 -4.21 -7.19 6.57
C PHE A 43 -2.81 -7.60 6.13
N LYS A 44 -1.78 -6.84 6.51
CA LYS A 44 -0.38 -7.22 6.31
C LYS A 44 0.11 -8.19 7.38
N VAL A 45 -0.61 -8.31 8.49
CA VAL A 45 -0.24 -9.16 9.62
C VAL A 45 -0.83 -10.55 9.42
N ARG A 46 0.03 -11.57 9.37
CA ARG A 46 -0.37 -12.96 9.28
C ARG A 46 -0.69 -13.55 10.65
N GLU A 47 0.17 -13.29 11.62
CA GLU A 47 -0.04 -13.72 13.01
C GLU A 47 0.79 -12.89 13.99
N ILE A 48 0.38 -12.90 15.25
CA ILE A 48 1.05 -12.24 16.36
C ILE A 48 1.51 -13.34 17.33
N LEU A 49 2.79 -13.38 17.63
CA LEU A 49 3.39 -14.41 18.47
C LEU A 49 4.11 -13.80 19.66
N VAL A 50 4.17 -14.57 20.74
CA VAL A 50 5.18 -14.35 21.77
C VAL A 50 6.55 -14.60 21.13
N MET A 51 7.55 -13.79 21.47
CA MET A 51 8.88 -13.87 20.85
C MET A 51 9.43 -15.29 20.92
N PRO A 52 9.65 -15.95 19.77
CA PRO A 52 10.26 -17.27 19.74
C PRO A 52 11.78 -17.17 19.87
N GLU A 53 12.45 -18.32 19.89
CA GLU A 53 13.90 -18.36 19.82
C GLU A 53 14.37 -17.77 18.48
N ILE A 54 15.31 -16.84 18.55
CA ILE A 54 15.89 -16.16 17.38
C ILE A 54 17.33 -16.66 17.20
N THR A 55 17.63 -17.18 16.03
CA THR A 55 18.98 -17.55 15.66
C THR A 55 19.67 -16.37 15.00
N SER A 56 20.73 -15.87 15.62
CA SER A 56 21.54 -14.80 15.07
C SER A 56 22.32 -15.31 13.86
N MET A 57 22.34 -14.52 12.80
CA MET A 57 23.04 -14.88 11.56
C MET A 57 24.27 -14.01 11.34
N VAL A 58 25.29 -14.60 10.71
CA VAL A 58 26.54 -13.90 10.37
C VAL A 58 26.27 -12.85 9.28
N ASN A 59 26.91 -11.68 9.42
CA ASN A 59 26.83 -10.58 8.44
C ASN A 59 25.42 -10.00 8.20
N MET A 60 24.57 -10.08 9.22
CA MET A 60 23.28 -9.39 9.16
C MET A 60 23.40 -7.92 9.54
N PRO A 61 22.58 -7.03 8.96
CA PRO A 61 22.51 -5.64 9.40
C PRO A 61 22.15 -5.54 10.89
N PRO A 62 22.58 -4.48 11.61
CA PRO A 62 22.26 -4.32 13.04
C PRO A 62 20.78 -4.30 13.36
N THR A 63 19.94 -3.93 12.38
CA THR A 63 18.48 -3.88 12.51
C THR A 63 17.82 -5.25 12.35
N VAL A 64 18.57 -6.27 11.94
CA VAL A 64 18.08 -7.65 11.83
C VAL A 64 18.53 -8.42 13.07
N MET A 65 17.58 -8.99 13.80
CA MET A 65 17.87 -9.80 14.99
C MET A 65 18.40 -11.19 14.62
N GLY A 66 17.98 -11.71 13.48
CA GLY A 66 18.30 -13.03 13.00
C GLY A 66 17.10 -13.66 12.29
N VAL A 67 17.00 -15.00 12.42
CA VAL A 67 15.89 -15.76 11.84
C VAL A 67 15.17 -16.56 12.92
N ALA A 68 13.87 -16.76 12.72
CA ALA A 68 13.05 -17.62 13.56
C ALA A 68 12.44 -18.73 12.70
N ASN A 69 12.35 -19.92 13.25
CA ASN A 69 11.62 -21.02 12.64
C ASN A 69 10.17 -20.93 13.09
N ILE A 70 9.29 -20.55 12.18
CA ILE A 70 7.86 -20.42 12.45
C ILE A 70 7.13 -21.41 11.55
N ARG A 71 6.57 -22.44 12.13
CA ARG A 71 5.83 -23.51 11.42
C ARG A 71 6.65 -24.13 10.27
N GLY A 72 7.97 -24.32 10.50
CA GLY A 72 8.88 -24.88 9.50
C GLY A 72 9.42 -23.89 8.48
N GLN A 73 8.99 -22.66 8.51
CA GLN A 73 9.49 -21.60 7.65
C GLN A 73 10.54 -20.75 8.39
N MET A 74 11.68 -20.52 7.76
CA MET A 74 12.70 -19.64 8.29
C MET A 74 12.37 -18.20 7.93
N ILE A 75 12.06 -17.40 8.96
CA ILE A 75 11.57 -16.03 8.77
C ILE A 75 12.56 -15.05 9.37
N THR A 76 12.98 -14.05 8.58
CA THR A 76 13.84 -12.96 9.05
C THR A 76 13.08 -12.09 10.05
N VAL A 77 13.74 -11.79 11.17
CA VAL A 77 13.20 -10.97 12.26
C VAL A 77 13.90 -9.62 12.31
N ILE A 78 13.14 -8.57 12.14
CA ILE A 78 13.60 -7.19 12.12
C ILE A 78 13.34 -6.55 13.49
N ASN A 79 14.36 -5.90 14.05
CA ASN A 79 14.23 -5.10 15.27
C ASN A 79 13.61 -3.74 14.90
N LEU A 80 12.29 -3.68 14.96
CA LEU A 80 11.57 -2.48 14.51
C LEU A 80 11.87 -1.24 15.38
N PRO A 81 11.96 -1.34 16.73
CA PRO A 81 12.40 -0.19 17.52
C PRO A 81 13.73 0.38 17.07
N LYS A 82 14.70 -0.47 16.73
CA LYS A 82 16.01 -0.03 16.27
C LYS A 82 15.94 0.69 14.93
N VAL A 83 15.07 0.25 14.03
CA VAL A 83 14.84 0.93 12.74
C VAL A 83 14.32 2.34 12.94
N VAL A 84 13.36 2.54 13.84
CA VAL A 84 12.73 3.85 14.06
C VAL A 84 13.42 4.69 15.13
N GLY A 85 14.38 4.13 15.86
CA GLY A 85 15.14 4.85 16.88
C GLY A 85 14.51 4.88 18.27
N CYS A 86 13.60 3.96 18.59
CA CYS A 86 12.99 3.84 19.91
C CYS A 86 13.78 2.90 20.81
N ASN A 87 13.65 3.11 22.13
CA ASN A 87 14.28 2.27 23.15
C ASN A 87 13.23 1.39 23.86
N PRO A 88 13.22 0.06 23.58
CA PRO A 88 12.24 -0.85 24.16
C PRO A 88 12.63 -1.26 25.60
N THR A 89 12.42 -0.37 26.56
CA THR A 89 12.80 -0.61 27.98
C THR A 89 12.07 -1.79 28.61
N LYS A 90 10.89 -2.15 28.09
CA LYS A 90 10.12 -3.33 28.53
C LYS A 90 10.52 -4.61 27.78
N GLY A 91 11.47 -4.51 26.86
CA GLY A 91 11.94 -5.63 26.04
C GLY A 91 11.10 -5.87 24.78
N LEU A 92 11.60 -6.75 23.94
CA LEU A 92 10.95 -7.16 22.68
C LEU A 92 10.28 -8.51 22.88
N GLY A 93 9.09 -8.51 23.44
CA GLY A 93 8.38 -9.75 23.82
C GLY A 93 7.40 -10.26 22.76
N ILE A 94 7.14 -9.49 21.70
CA ILE A 94 6.12 -9.80 20.70
C ILE A 94 6.71 -9.76 19.30
N LEU A 95 6.28 -10.71 18.48
CA LEU A 95 6.66 -10.79 17.08
C LEU A 95 5.42 -10.64 16.20
N LEU A 96 5.47 -9.70 15.27
CA LEU A 96 4.45 -9.54 14.23
C LEU A 96 4.95 -10.25 12.98
N VAL A 97 4.34 -11.37 12.62
CA VAL A 97 4.63 -12.06 11.36
C VAL A 97 3.79 -11.43 10.28
N THR A 98 4.44 -10.89 9.27
CA THR A 98 3.79 -10.15 8.19
C THR A 98 4.00 -10.83 6.86
N GLU A 99 3.02 -10.66 5.99
CA GLU A 99 3.08 -11.14 4.62
C GLU A 99 2.55 -10.03 3.71
N PHE A 100 3.45 -9.46 2.93
CA PHE A 100 3.14 -8.43 1.94
C PHE A 100 4.26 -8.36 0.91
N ALA A 101 3.99 -7.78 -0.25
CA ALA A 101 4.97 -7.67 -1.33
C ALA A 101 5.60 -9.03 -1.72
N ARG A 102 4.82 -10.11 -1.61
CA ARG A 102 5.21 -11.51 -1.92
C ARG A 102 6.28 -12.08 -1.00
N THR A 103 6.52 -11.47 0.14
CA THR A 103 7.50 -11.94 1.12
C THR A 103 6.90 -12.08 2.50
N THR A 104 7.45 -12.99 3.29
CA THR A 104 7.12 -13.17 4.69
C THR A 104 8.32 -12.77 5.52
N GLN A 105 8.10 -11.90 6.48
CA GLN A 105 9.08 -11.41 7.42
C GLN A 105 8.40 -11.15 8.76
N ALA A 106 9.17 -10.88 9.79
CA ALA A 106 8.62 -10.58 11.10
C ALA A 106 9.26 -9.33 11.71
N PHE A 107 8.47 -8.60 12.45
CA PHE A 107 8.91 -7.39 13.16
C PHE A 107 8.77 -7.60 14.65
N ALA A 108 9.89 -7.44 15.37
CA ALA A 108 9.89 -7.44 16.83
C ALA A 108 9.37 -6.10 17.34
N VAL A 109 8.40 -6.13 18.23
CA VAL A 109 7.80 -4.96 18.86
C VAL A 109 7.78 -5.12 20.38
N GLU A 110 7.66 -4.01 21.10
CA GLU A 110 7.61 -4.03 22.56
C GLU A 110 6.26 -4.53 23.07
N GLU A 111 5.18 -4.07 22.45
CA GLU A 111 3.84 -4.29 22.94
C GLU A 111 2.83 -4.14 21.80
N VAL A 112 1.81 -4.98 21.78
CA VAL A 112 0.65 -4.84 20.89
C VAL A 112 -0.52 -4.33 21.71
N ASN A 113 -1.20 -3.30 21.22
CA ASN A 113 -2.30 -2.67 21.94
C ASN A 113 -3.66 -3.18 21.47
N GLU A 114 -4.09 -2.76 20.28
CA GLU A 114 -5.44 -3.03 19.81
C GLU A 114 -5.50 -2.91 18.28
N ILE A 115 -6.59 -3.39 17.72
CA ILE A 115 -6.95 -3.12 16.33
C ILE A 115 -8.02 -2.04 16.35
N VAL A 116 -7.80 -0.97 15.57
CA VAL A 116 -8.78 0.10 15.41
C VAL A 116 -9.26 0.15 13.97
N ARG A 117 -10.49 0.56 13.81
CA ARG A 117 -11.11 0.75 12.50
C ARG A 117 -11.42 2.22 12.33
N LEU A 118 -10.85 2.82 11.29
CA LEU A 118 -10.90 4.26 11.07
C LEU A 118 -11.45 4.59 9.69
N GLU A 119 -12.16 5.69 9.60
CA GLU A 119 -12.44 6.28 8.30
C GLU A 119 -11.18 6.97 7.77
N TRP A 120 -10.95 6.90 6.48
CA TRP A 120 -9.76 7.50 5.85
C TRP A 120 -9.64 9.00 6.08
N LYS A 121 -10.77 9.71 6.32
CA LYS A 121 -10.75 11.14 6.65
C LYS A 121 -9.97 11.47 7.93
N HIS A 122 -9.76 10.47 8.81
CA HIS A 122 -8.98 10.62 10.04
C HIS A 122 -7.51 10.28 9.86
N VAL A 123 -7.09 9.96 8.64
CA VAL A 123 -5.71 9.59 8.31
C VAL A 123 -5.10 10.70 7.47
N LEU A 124 -4.06 11.34 8.03
CA LEU A 124 -3.39 12.48 7.42
C LEU A 124 -2.07 12.04 6.79
N SER A 125 -1.78 12.54 5.60
CA SER A 125 -0.50 12.26 4.96
C SER A 125 0.66 12.87 5.76
N ALA A 126 1.72 12.09 5.96
CA ALA A 126 2.93 12.51 6.67
C ALA A 126 4.20 12.17 5.89
N GLU A 127 4.10 12.09 4.58
CA GLU A 127 5.14 11.56 3.69
C GLU A 127 6.51 12.23 3.85
N ASN A 128 6.56 13.53 4.13
CA ASN A 128 7.81 14.25 4.32
C ASN A 128 8.26 14.31 5.79
N SER A 129 7.60 13.57 6.66
CA SER A 129 7.90 13.47 8.09
C SER A 129 8.48 12.11 8.42
N GLY A 130 9.19 12.00 9.56
CA GLY A 130 9.68 10.70 10.05
C GLY A 130 10.74 10.03 9.19
N GLY A 131 11.50 10.77 8.39
CA GLY A 131 12.59 10.20 7.59
C GLY A 131 12.15 9.23 6.50
N GLY A 132 10.91 9.32 6.02
CA GLY A 132 10.35 8.42 5.02
C GLY A 132 9.82 7.10 5.58
N LEU A 133 9.88 6.88 6.88
CA LEU A 133 9.40 5.65 7.53
C LEU A 133 7.91 5.70 7.88
N VAL A 134 7.30 6.87 7.85
CA VAL A 134 5.90 7.10 8.20
C VAL A 134 5.15 7.57 6.96
N THR A 135 4.07 6.86 6.59
CA THR A 135 3.22 7.27 5.48
C THR A 135 2.16 8.27 5.90
N SER A 136 1.64 8.12 7.11
CA SER A 136 0.51 8.89 7.57
C SER A 136 0.42 8.92 9.09
N ILE A 137 -0.38 9.85 9.59
CA ILE A 137 -0.71 9.97 11.01
C ILE A 137 -2.21 9.76 11.16
N ALA A 138 -2.60 8.78 11.97
CA ALA A 138 -3.99 8.45 12.22
C ALA A 138 -4.49 9.13 13.50
N ARG A 139 -5.65 9.75 13.42
CA ARG A 139 -6.37 10.29 14.57
C ARG A 139 -7.31 9.20 15.08
N LEU A 140 -7.01 8.64 16.25
CA LEU A 140 -7.69 7.45 16.75
C LEU A 140 -9.06 7.73 17.34
N ASP A 141 -9.28 8.92 17.85
CA ASP A 141 -10.51 9.30 18.57
C ASP A 141 -11.39 10.27 17.74
N GLY A 142 -11.32 10.17 16.42
CA GLY A 142 -12.09 11.01 15.49
C GLY A 142 -11.60 12.46 15.48
N ASN A 143 -12.54 13.41 15.55
CA ASN A 143 -12.23 14.84 15.53
C ASN A 143 -12.08 15.44 16.94
N ALA A 144 -11.85 14.60 17.97
CA ALA A 144 -11.65 15.08 19.33
C ALA A 144 -10.44 15.99 19.42
N GLU A 145 -10.54 17.07 20.18
CA GLU A 145 -9.47 18.06 20.35
C GLU A 145 -8.17 17.44 20.90
N ASN A 146 -8.30 16.43 21.77
CA ASN A 146 -7.19 15.69 22.39
C ASN A 146 -7.13 14.26 21.86
N THR A 147 -7.25 14.08 20.56
CA THR A 147 -7.20 12.75 19.97
C THR A 147 -5.80 12.12 20.13
N ARG A 148 -5.79 10.81 20.39
CA ARG A 148 -4.55 10.03 20.32
C ARG A 148 -4.13 9.93 18.86
N LEU A 149 -2.84 9.98 18.63
CA LEU A 149 -2.25 9.86 17.29
C LEU A 149 -1.45 8.57 17.19
N ALA A 150 -1.52 7.92 16.04
CA ALA A 150 -0.66 6.79 15.71
C ALA A 150 0.09 7.10 14.40
N GLN A 151 1.37 6.78 14.39
CA GLN A 151 2.21 6.89 13.19
C GLN A 151 2.10 5.60 12.40
N VAL A 152 1.57 5.68 11.19
CA VAL A 152 1.44 4.54 10.29
C VAL A 152 2.75 4.32 9.57
N LEU A 153 3.39 3.18 9.81
CA LEU A 153 4.72 2.88 9.26
C LEU A 153 4.63 2.41 7.80
N ASP A 154 5.58 2.87 7.00
CA ASP A 154 5.82 2.36 5.65
C ASP A 154 6.72 1.12 5.74
N VAL A 155 6.10 -0.04 5.94
CA VAL A 155 6.84 -1.29 6.10
C VAL A 155 7.52 -1.76 4.82
N GLU A 156 7.04 -1.33 3.65
CA GLU A 156 7.70 -1.61 2.37
C GLU A 156 9.03 -0.85 2.29
N GLN A 157 9.03 0.43 2.68
CA GLN A 157 10.25 1.23 2.76
C GLN A 157 11.23 0.66 3.79
N ILE A 158 10.72 0.24 4.94
CA ILE A 158 11.54 -0.36 6.00
C ILE A 158 12.24 -1.62 5.50
N LEU A 159 11.52 -2.51 4.83
CA LEU A 159 12.11 -3.72 4.25
C LEU A 159 13.21 -3.39 3.24
N ARG A 160 12.97 -2.42 2.38
CA ARG A 160 13.94 -2.00 1.38
C ARG A 160 15.21 -1.45 2.02
N ASP A 161 15.06 -0.63 3.09
CA ASP A 161 16.18 -0.04 3.80
C ASP A 161 16.99 -1.09 4.59
N VAL A 162 16.30 -2.05 5.20
CA VAL A 162 16.91 -3.08 6.03
C VAL A 162 17.55 -4.19 5.20
N MET A 163 16.93 -4.58 4.11
CA MET A 163 17.37 -5.68 3.25
C MET A 163 17.37 -5.26 1.76
N PRO A 164 18.21 -4.31 1.38
CA PRO A 164 18.18 -3.74 0.03
C PRO A 164 18.48 -4.77 -1.08
N ASP A 165 19.36 -5.72 -0.82
CA ASP A 165 19.76 -6.72 -1.81
C ASP A 165 18.65 -7.72 -2.16
N GLN A 166 17.72 -7.95 -1.23
CA GLN A 166 16.58 -8.84 -1.45
C GLN A 166 15.40 -8.13 -2.12
N HIS A 167 15.33 -6.81 -2.00
CA HIS A 167 14.21 -5.99 -2.45
C HIS A 167 14.56 -5.00 -3.55
N ALA A 168 15.83 -4.96 -3.99
CA ALA A 168 16.27 -4.20 -5.14
C ALA A 168 16.01 -5.02 -6.41
N SER A 169 14.79 -4.97 -6.93
CA SER A 169 14.54 -5.50 -8.26
C SER A 169 14.80 -4.39 -9.27
N GLU A 170 15.92 -4.48 -9.98
CA GLU A 170 16.10 -3.70 -11.19
C GLU A 170 15.10 -4.23 -12.23
N VAL A 171 14.29 -3.32 -12.78
CA VAL A 171 13.38 -3.68 -13.85
C VAL A 171 14.20 -3.88 -15.13
N ASP A 172 14.26 -5.12 -15.62
CA ASP A 172 14.91 -5.42 -16.88
C ASP A 172 13.99 -5.04 -18.05
N ALA A 173 14.34 -3.96 -18.75
CA ALA A 173 13.60 -3.46 -19.91
C ALA A 173 13.46 -4.50 -21.03
N ASN A 174 14.42 -5.44 -21.14
CA ASN A 174 14.36 -6.50 -22.16
C ASN A 174 13.32 -7.57 -21.83
N GLN A 175 13.11 -7.84 -20.55
CA GLN A 175 12.09 -8.81 -20.10
C GLN A 175 10.68 -8.24 -20.13
N VAL A 176 10.54 -6.96 -19.82
CA VAL A 176 9.23 -6.29 -19.77
C VAL A 176 8.68 -6.01 -21.16
N GLY A 177 9.53 -5.59 -22.09
CA GLY A 177 9.13 -5.21 -23.44
C GLY A 177 8.33 -3.90 -23.47
N ARG A 178 8.14 -3.38 -24.67
CA ARG A 178 7.35 -2.16 -24.86
C ARG A 178 5.86 -2.45 -24.87
N VAL A 179 5.09 -1.56 -24.27
CA VAL A 179 3.63 -1.58 -24.29
C VAL A 179 3.15 -0.36 -25.04
N GLN A 180 2.25 -0.57 -25.99
CA GLN A 180 1.63 0.52 -26.73
C GLN A 180 0.32 0.93 -26.08
N ILE A 181 0.18 2.21 -25.77
CA ILE A 181 -1.06 2.81 -25.35
C ILE A 181 -1.54 3.80 -26.42
N PRO A 182 -2.83 4.17 -26.45
CA PRO A 182 -3.32 5.11 -27.46
C PRO A 182 -2.49 6.40 -27.48
N PRO A 183 -2.17 6.94 -28.67
CA PRO A 183 -1.35 8.14 -28.78
C PRO A 183 -1.94 9.33 -28.01
N GLY A 184 -1.07 10.08 -27.34
CA GLY A 184 -1.47 11.26 -26.56
C GLY A 184 -2.06 10.95 -25.21
N THR A 185 -2.15 9.68 -24.82
CA THR A 185 -2.66 9.27 -23.50
C THR A 185 -1.56 8.99 -22.50
N VAL A 186 -1.93 8.94 -21.23
CA VAL A 186 -1.05 8.57 -20.13
C VAL A 186 -1.71 7.50 -19.26
N VAL A 187 -0.89 6.76 -18.52
CA VAL A 187 -1.36 5.97 -17.38
C VAL A 187 -1.41 6.91 -16.19
N LEU A 188 -2.58 7.04 -15.56
CA LEU A 188 -2.74 7.78 -14.31
C LEU A 188 -2.55 6.82 -13.15
N ALA A 189 -1.47 7.01 -12.40
CA ALA A 189 -1.09 6.10 -11.32
C ALA A 189 -1.20 6.77 -9.94
N ALA A 190 -1.52 5.99 -8.92
CA ALA A 190 -1.62 6.44 -7.55
C ALA A 190 -1.08 5.39 -6.58
N ASP A 191 -0.20 5.82 -5.68
CA ASP A 191 0.32 5.00 -4.59
C ASP A 191 0.84 5.90 -3.48
N ASP A 192 0.56 5.60 -2.23
CA ASP A 192 1.02 6.40 -1.09
C ASP A 192 2.46 6.08 -0.66
N SER A 193 3.01 4.95 -1.09
CA SER A 193 4.39 4.56 -0.80
C SER A 193 5.37 5.14 -1.81
N ALA A 194 6.37 5.88 -1.33
CA ALA A 194 7.41 6.44 -2.20
C ALA A 194 8.19 5.35 -2.95
N VAL A 195 8.45 4.21 -2.30
CA VAL A 195 9.13 3.06 -2.92
C VAL A 195 8.26 2.46 -4.02
N ALA A 196 6.98 2.25 -3.74
CA ALA A 196 6.06 1.71 -4.73
C ALA A 196 5.93 2.65 -5.94
N ARG A 197 5.82 3.96 -5.72
CA ARG A 197 5.82 4.94 -6.82
C ARG A 197 7.06 4.83 -7.68
N MET A 198 8.24 4.72 -7.06
CA MET A 198 9.49 4.58 -7.79
C MET A 198 9.51 3.30 -8.64
N MET A 199 9.05 2.18 -8.09
CA MET A 199 8.98 0.90 -8.81
C MET A 199 7.98 0.95 -9.97
N ILE A 200 6.83 1.58 -9.77
CA ILE A 200 5.84 1.80 -10.84
C ILE A 200 6.45 2.64 -11.96
N GLU A 201 7.11 3.75 -11.60
CA GLU A 201 7.75 4.62 -12.57
C GLU A 201 8.80 3.88 -13.38
N GLN A 202 9.67 3.11 -12.73
CA GLN A 202 10.67 2.29 -13.42
C GLN A 202 10.03 1.29 -14.38
N GLY A 203 8.97 0.64 -13.95
CA GLY A 203 8.22 -0.30 -14.78
C GLY A 203 7.60 0.37 -16.01
N LEU A 204 6.91 1.50 -15.81
CA LEU A 204 6.27 2.23 -16.91
C LEU A 204 7.30 2.83 -17.87
N LYS A 205 8.42 3.34 -17.36
CA LYS A 205 9.53 3.81 -18.20
C LYS A 205 10.12 2.69 -19.04
N ALA A 206 10.33 1.51 -18.44
CA ALA A 206 10.83 0.33 -19.16
C ALA A 206 9.87 -0.11 -20.28
N MET A 207 8.56 0.04 -20.09
CA MET A 207 7.54 -0.23 -21.10
C MET A 207 7.45 0.87 -22.17
N GLY A 208 8.04 2.02 -21.93
CA GLY A 208 7.91 3.18 -22.83
C GLY A 208 6.55 3.86 -22.73
N VAL A 209 5.90 3.78 -21.58
CA VAL A 209 4.54 4.28 -21.35
C VAL A 209 4.58 5.63 -20.65
N PRO A 210 3.99 6.70 -21.21
CA PRO A 210 3.82 7.95 -20.50
C PRO A 210 2.89 7.80 -19.30
N TYR A 211 3.18 8.48 -18.21
CA TYR A 211 2.41 8.39 -16.99
C TYR A 211 2.33 9.72 -16.24
N VAL A 212 1.32 9.82 -15.38
CA VAL A 212 1.19 10.85 -14.36
C VAL A 212 1.08 10.13 -13.01
N MET A 213 1.99 10.44 -12.09
CA MET A 213 2.03 9.82 -10.78
C MET A 213 1.39 10.70 -9.73
N THR A 214 0.54 10.11 -8.91
CA THR A 214 -0.09 10.77 -7.76
C THR A 214 0.13 9.97 -6.49
N LYS A 215 -0.07 10.60 -5.34
CA LYS A 215 0.25 10.03 -4.02
C LYS A 215 -0.96 9.51 -3.26
N THR A 216 -2.15 9.93 -3.63
CA THR A 216 -3.40 9.53 -2.99
C THR A 216 -4.49 9.34 -4.02
N GLY A 217 -5.56 8.63 -3.64
CA GLY A 217 -6.74 8.51 -4.48
C GLY A 217 -7.40 9.86 -4.75
N LYS A 218 -7.36 10.76 -3.77
CA LYS A 218 -7.90 12.11 -3.92
C LYS A 218 -7.12 12.93 -4.95
N GLU A 219 -5.80 12.87 -4.92
CA GLU A 219 -4.96 13.51 -5.94
C GLU A 219 -5.24 12.92 -7.33
N ALA A 220 -5.37 11.60 -7.43
CA ALA A 220 -5.70 10.94 -8.69
C ALA A 220 -7.06 11.39 -9.21
N TRP A 221 -8.05 11.47 -8.34
CA TRP A 221 -9.38 11.95 -8.71
C TRP A 221 -9.32 13.41 -9.19
N ASP A 222 -8.64 14.28 -8.47
CA ASP A 222 -8.49 15.70 -8.83
C ASP A 222 -7.75 15.85 -10.17
N GLU A 223 -6.73 15.04 -10.42
CA GLU A 223 -6.00 15.04 -11.69
C GLU A 223 -6.91 14.55 -12.84
N LEU A 224 -7.72 13.53 -12.59
CA LEU A 224 -8.68 13.02 -13.56
C LEU A 224 -9.71 14.08 -13.92
N GLU A 225 -10.21 14.82 -12.93
CA GLU A 225 -11.14 15.94 -13.14
C GLU A 225 -10.50 17.06 -13.98
N ALA A 226 -9.24 17.39 -13.70
CA ALA A 226 -8.48 18.39 -14.47
C ALA A 226 -8.28 17.95 -15.93
N MET A 227 -7.91 16.70 -16.14
CA MET A 227 -7.75 16.12 -17.49
C MET A 227 -9.08 16.06 -18.23
N GLY A 228 -10.15 15.72 -17.54
CA GLY A 228 -11.50 15.69 -18.10
C GLY A 228 -11.97 17.09 -18.56
N ALA A 229 -11.69 18.11 -17.76
CA ALA A 229 -12.00 19.51 -18.12
C ALA A 229 -11.21 19.95 -19.36
N ARG A 230 -9.92 19.62 -19.43
CA ARG A 230 -9.10 19.92 -20.61
C ARG A 230 -9.61 19.20 -21.87
N ALA A 231 -9.95 17.92 -21.73
CA ALA A 231 -10.51 17.15 -22.83
C ALA A 231 -11.81 17.78 -23.35
N LYS A 232 -12.71 18.14 -22.46
CA LYS A 232 -13.98 18.79 -22.81
C LYS A 232 -13.76 20.12 -23.54
N ALA A 233 -12.81 20.93 -23.07
CA ALA A 233 -12.45 22.19 -23.72
C ALA A 233 -11.91 22.00 -25.15
N GLU A 234 -11.28 20.87 -25.41
CA GLU A 234 -10.74 20.50 -26.72
C GLU A 234 -11.75 19.72 -27.60
N GLY A 235 -12.98 19.53 -27.14
CA GLY A 235 -13.98 18.72 -27.84
C GLY A 235 -13.68 17.22 -27.82
N LYS A 236 -12.93 16.76 -26.82
CA LYS A 236 -12.49 15.38 -26.63
C LYS A 236 -13.11 14.76 -25.39
N THR A 237 -12.87 13.48 -25.18
CA THR A 237 -13.27 12.77 -23.96
C THR A 237 -12.05 12.41 -23.14
N ILE A 238 -12.27 11.92 -21.90
CA ILE A 238 -11.20 11.49 -21.02
C ILE A 238 -10.36 10.37 -21.64
N ARG A 239 -10.96 9.51 -22.48
CA ARG A 239 -10.24 8.42 -23.15
C ARG A 239 -9.18 8.92 -24.12
N ASP A 240 -9.26 10.16 -24.57
CA ASP A 240 -8.23 10.81 -25.38
C ASP A 240 -7.03 11.32 -24.57
N LYS A 241 -7.17 11.36 -23.23
CA LYS A 241 -6.13 11.85 -22.32
C LYS A 241 -5.57 10.76 -21.42
N VAL A 242 -6.40 9.80 -21.00
CA VAL A 242 -6.02 8.74 -20.07
C VAL A 242 -6.30 7.38 -20.69
N ALA A 243 -5.27 6.53 -20.75
CA ALA A 243 -5.41 5.16 -21.25
C ALA A 243 -6.02 4.24 -20.21
N LEU A 244 -5.56 4.34 -18.97
CA LEU A 244 -6.04 3.58 -17.82
C LEU A 244 -5.61 4.24 -16.52
N VAL A 245 -6.25 3.81 -15.44
CA VAL A 245 -5.88 4.18 -14.07
C VAL A 245 -5.24 2.98 -13.40
N LEU A 246 -4.08 3.18 -12.81
CA LEU A 246 -3.36 2.18 -12.01
C LEU A 246 -3.29 2.67 -10.58
N THR A 247 -4.02 2.05 -9.68
CA THR A 247 -4.13 2.55 -8.30
C THR A 247 -3.76 1.51 -7.26
N ASP A 248 -3.06 1.97 -6.22
CA ASP A 248 -2.93 1.24 -4.97
C ASP A 248 -4.31 1.06 -4.33
N LEU A 249 -4.44 0.02 -3.54
CA LEU A 249 -5.66 -0.24 -2.78
C LEU A 249 -5.73 0.63 -1.53
N GLU A 250 -4.63 0.72 -0.79
CA GLU A 250 -4.57 1.35 0.51
C GLU A 250 -3.89 2.71 0.45
N MET A 251 -4.69 3.76 0.51
CA MET A 251 -4.19 5.14 0.48
C MET A 251 -4.99 6.01 1.45
N PRO A 252 -4.34 7.00 2.09
CA PRO A 252 -5.08 7.95 2.92
C PRO A 252 -6.03 8.80 2.09
N VAL A 253 -7.04 9.35 2.75
CA VAL A 253 -8.09 10.23 2.22
C VAL A 253 -9.06 9.52 1.28
N MET A 254 -8.58 8.89 0.22
CA MET A 254 -9.39 8.10 -0.70
C MET A 254 -8.63 6.85 -1.10
N ASP A 255 -9.12 5.69 -0.71
CA ASP A 255 -8.52 4.40 -1.07
C ASP A 255 -8.81 4.00 -2.53
N GLY A 256 -8.17 2.92 -2.98
CA GLY A 256 -8.31 2.44 -4.35
C GLY A 256 -9.70 1.89 -4.67
N PHE A 257 -10.42 1.33 -3.70
CA PHE A 257 -11.80 0.91 -3.88
C PHE A 257 -12.71 2.11 -4.15
N THR A 258 -12.59 3.14 -3.33
CA THR A 258 -13.39 4.37 -3.46
C THR A 258 -13.09 5.08 -4.77
N LEU A 259 -11.82 5.20 -5.13
CA LEU A 259 -11.41 5.79 -6.40
C LEU A 259 -12.02 5.01 -7.58
N THR A 260 -11.89 3.69 -7.59
CA THR A 260 -12.43 2.83 -8.65
C THR A 260 -13.96 2.98 -8.75
N ARG A 261 -14.63 2.92 -7.61
CA ARG A 261 -16.07 3.09 -7.55
C ARG A 261 -16.53 4.44 -8.12
N ASN A 262 -15.85 5.51 -7.72
CA ASN A 262 -16.16 6.85 -8.21
C ASN A 262 -15.98 6.95 -9.72
N ILE A 263 -14.91 6.35 -10.26
CA ILE A 263 -14.67 6.30 -11.70
C ILE A 263 -15.80 5.53 -12.41
N LYS A 264 -16.11 4.34 -11.92
CA LYS A 264 -17.09 3.45 -12.58
C LYS A 264 -18.54 3.94 -12.47
N GLN A 265 -18.85 4.75 -11.49
CA GLN A 265 -20.18 5.35 -11.33
C GLN A 265 -20.34 6.69 -12.05
N ASP A 266 -19.25 7.29 -12.50
CA ASP A 266 -19.27 8.56 -13.22
C ASP A 266 -19.46 8.31 -14.71
N GLY A 267 -20.50 8.91 -15.30
CA GLY A 267 -20.80 8.74 -16.74
C GLY A 267 -19.68 9.19 -17.66
N ARG A 268 -18.82 10.12 -17.20
CA ARG A 268 -17.69 10.61 -17.99
C ARG A 268 -16.51 9.62 -18.01
N TYR A 269 -16.33 8.84 -16.93
CA TYR A 269 -15.12 8.05 -16.67
C TYR A 269 -15.37 6.54 -16.60
N LYS A 270 -16.61 6.09 -16.59
CA LYS A 270 -16.96 4.67 -16.38
C LYS A 270 -16.30 3.69 -17.34
N ASN A 271 -15.94 4.15 -18.54
CA ASN A 271 -15.28 3.32 -19.55
C ASN A 271 -13.76 3.27 -19.42
N LEU A 272 -13.17 4.04 -18.50
CA LEU A 272 -11.73 3.95 -18.24
C LEU A 272 -11.40 2.60 -17.59
N PRO A 273 -10.44 1.86 -18.13
CA PRO A 273 -9.92 0.69 -17.44
C PRO A 273 -9.26 1.08 -16.12
N VAL A 274 -9.48 0.29 -15.09
CA VAL A 274 -8.85 0.48 -13.78
C VAL A 274 -8.18 -0.82 -13.36
N ILE A 275 -6.88 -0.73 -13.10
CA ILE A 275 -6.08 -1.80 -12.53
C ILE A 275 -5.78 -1.44 -11.07
N ILE A 276 -6.13 -2.32 -10.13
CA ILE A 276 -5.75 -2.16 -8.73
C ILE A 276 -4.55 -3.03 -8.46
N HIS A 277 -3.52 -2.45 -7.83
CA HIS A 277 -2.39 -3.20 -7.33
C HIS A 277 -2.30 -3.06 -5.81
N SER A 278 -1.85 -4.12 -5.14
CA SER A 278 -1.75 -4.13 -3.69
C SER A 278 -0.61 -5.02 -3.23
N SER A 279 0.02 -4.65 -2.12
CA SER A 279 0.94 -5.53 -1.41
C SER A 279 0.20 -6.63 -0.66
N LEU A 280 -1.12 -6.51 -0.51
CA LEU A 280 -1.96 -7.53 0.11
C LEU A 280 -2.17 -8.69 -0.84
N THR A 281 -2.00 -9.91 -0.33
CA THR A 281 -2.28 -11.14 -1.05
C THR A 281 -3.56 -11.78 -0.52
N GLY A 282 -4.28 -12.51 -1.37
CA GLY A 282 -5.44 -13.28 -0.96
C GLY A 282 -6.67 -13.08 -1.83
N THR A 283 -7.44 -14.14 -1.94
CA THR A 283 -8.65 -14.23 -2.77
C THR A 283 -9.78 -13.30 -2.33
N THR A 284 -9.83 -12.96 -1.04
CA THR A 284 -10.86 -12.08 -0.48
C THR A 284 -10.79 -10.68 -1.09
N ASN A 285 -9.57 -10.14 -1.25
CA ASN A 285 -9.37 -8.83 -1.86
C ASN A 285 -9.70 -8.81 -3.35
N GLU A 286 -9.40 -9.89 -4.07
CA GLU A 286 -9.77 -10.02 -5.48
C GLU A 286 -11.28 -9.94 -5.70
N GLY A 287 -12.05 -10.58 -4.83
CA GLY A 287 -13.51 -10.52 -4.88
C GLY A 287 -14.05 -9.11 -4.70
N HIS A 288 -13.51 -8.36 -3.74
CA HIS A 288 -13.89 -6.96 -3.48
C HIS A 288 -13.51 -6.05 -4.64
N VAL A 289 -12.33 -6.24 -5.22
CA VAL A 289 -11.85 -5.47 -6.37
C VAL A 289 -12.78 -5.63 -7.57
N LYS A 290 -13.22 -6.85 -7.85
CA LYS A 290 -14.17 -7.12 -8.94
C LYS A 290 -15.53 -6.48 -8.68
N SER A 291 -16.00 -6.47 -7.43
CA SER A 291 -17.32 -5.93 -7.08
C SER A 291 -17.41 -4.43 -7.26
N VAL A 292 -16.32 -3.66 -7.17
CA VAL A 292 -16.30 -2.23 -7.47
C VAL A 292 -16.11 -1.93 -8.95
N GLY A 293 -15.92 -2.96 -9.77
CA GLY A 293 -15.81 -2.82 -11.22
C GLY A 293 -14.41 -2.65 -11.76
N ALA A 294 -13.37 -2.95 -10.97
CA ALA A 294 -12.00 -2.94 -11.46
C ALA A 294 -11.80 -3.96 -12.58
N ASP A 295 -11.00 -3.61 -13.57
CA ASP A 295 -10.76 -4.45 -14.74
C ASP A 295 -9.69 -5.50 -14.48
N ALA A 296 -8.79 -5.26 -13.52
CA ALA A 296 -7.78 -6.22 -13.10
C ALA A 296 -7.29 -5.92 -11.69
N TYR A 297 -6.70 -6.93 -11.06
CA TYR A 297 -6.03 -6.85 -9.79
C TYR A 297 -4.68 -7.55 -9.90
N ILE A 298 -3.63 -6.89 -9.45
CA ILE A 298 -2.27 -7.46 -9.45
C ILE A 298 -1.62 -7.27 -8.09
N ALA A 299 -0.76 -8.20 -7.70
CA ALA A 299 0.07 -8.05 -6.51
C ALA A 299 1.26 -7.14 -6.81
N LYS A 300 1.67 -6.32 -5.85
CA LYS A 300 2.92 -5.56 -5.93
C LYS A 300 4.11 -6.52 -5.74
N PHE A 301 5.20 -6.45 -6.41
CA PHE A 301 5.49 -5.73 -7.63
C PHE A 301 6.16 -6.66 -8.61
N ASP A 302 5.62 -6.79 -9.77
CA ASP A 302 6.22 -7.55 -10.86
C ASP A 302 5.95 -6.77 -12.16
N ALA A 303 7.00 -6.21 -12.74
CA ALA A 303 6.86 -5.41 -13.93
C ALA A 303 6.39 -6.22 -15.15
N GLU A 304 6.74 -7.50 -15.23
CA GLU A 304 6.25 -8.40 -16.30
C GLU A 304 4.75 -8.63 -16.18
N GLU A 305 4.26 -8.90 -14.96
CA GLU A 305 2.83 -9.05 -14.69
C GLU A 305 2.07 -7.76 -14.97
N LEU A 306 2.62 -6.62 -14.58
CA LEU A 306 2.03 -5.32 -14.86
C LEU A 306 1.92 -5.08 -16.35
N SER A 307 2.99 -5.32 -17.12
CA SER A 307 2.98 -5.12 -18.58
C SER A 307 1.98 -6.05 -19.27
N ALA A 308 1.93 -7.31 -18.87
CA ALA A 308 0.97 -8.27 -19.41
C ALA A 308 -0.47 -7.87 -19.09
N THR A 309 -0.73 -7.39 -17.88
CA THR A 309 -2.05 -6.93 -17.44
C THR A 309 -2.49 -5.68 -18.20
N ILE A 310 -1.60 -4.72 -18.41
CA ILE A 310 -1.89 -3.52 -19.21
C ILE A 310 -2.26 -3.92 -20.64
N ARG A 311 -1.50 -4.79 -21.28
CA ARG A 311 -1.82 -5.28 -22.62
C ARG A 311 -3.18 -5.95 -22.69
N GLN A 312 -3.47 -6.80 -21.71
CA GLN A 312 -4.74 -7.52 -21.64
C GLN A 312 -5.93 -6.58 -21.45
N VAL A 313 -5.82 -5.63 -20.54
CA VAL A 313 -6.87 -4.66 -20.23
C VAL A 313 -7.14 -3.73 -21.43
N LEU A 314 -6.10 -3.24 -22.08
CA LEU A 314 -6.22 -2.36 -23.27
C LEU A 314 -6.70 -3.13 -24.50
N GLY A 315 -6.36 -4.41 -24.61
CA GLY A 315 -6.80 -5.26 -25.72
C GLY A 315 -8.29 -5.62 -25.67
N ARG A 316 -8.98 -5.39 -24.54
CA ARG A 316 -10.41 -5.67 -24.37
C ARG A 316 -11.31 -4.54 -24.86
N GLY A 317 -10.75 -3.38 -25.13
CA GLY A 317 -11.47 -2.20 -25.59
C GLY A 317 -11.41 -2.04 -27.08
#